data_6d0a713a1d7135b3f1fa1f0e651f5647
#
_entry.id   6d0a713a1d7135b3f1fa1f0e651f5647
#
_cell.length_a   1.000
_cell.length_b   1.000
_cell.length_c   1.000
_cell.angle_alpha   90.00
_cell.angle_beta   90.00
_cell.angle_gamma   90.00
#
_symmetry.space_group_name_H-M   'P 1'
#
loop_
_entity.id
_entity.type
_entity.pdbx_description
1 polymer ?
#
loop_
_entity_poly.entity_id
_entity_poly.type
_entity_poly.pdbx_seq_one_letter_code
_entity_poly.pdbx_strand_id
1 'polypeptide(L)'
;MQAQAVRRHNGPEIAMTTPPTKEPQYSLLLDVKEKHGIARLGLMVNESWNQDPKRTLFTLARYKFVARMLAGDRHVLEVGCADAFGTRIVQQAVKKVTAVDFDPLFVADVKERMNPNWPMEVSVHDMLDGPVVGTFDAAYALDVLEHIGAKDEHRFIANTIAALTSEGIAIFGMPSLESQSHASPQSKVGHVNCKSGDEFKRTLERYFHSVFMFSMNDEVVHTGFYPMAHYLLGVACHRR
;
A
#
# COMPACT_ATOMS: atom_id res chain seq x y z
N MET A 1 61.28 5.59 -3.17
CA MET A 1 60.04 4.78 -3.33
C MET A 1 59.02 5.63 -4.08
N GLN A 2 58.86 5.37 -5.38
CA GLN A 2 57.97 6.15 -6.28
C GLN A 2 56.61 5.50 -6.24
N ALA A 3 55.54 6.32 -5.94
CA ALA A 3 54.16 5.90 -6.02
C ALA A 3 53.69 5.91 -7.49
N GLN A 4 53.30 4.76 -8.01
CA GLN A 4 52.71 4.64 -9.33
C GLN A 4 51.24 5.11 -9.28
N ALA A 5 50.94 6.15 -10.08
CA ALA A 5 49.61 6.63 -10.31
C ALA A 5 48.85 5.66 -11.25
N VAL A 6 47.75 5.06 -10.74
CA VAL A 6 46.84 4.25 -11.52
C VAL A 6 46.01 5.16 -12.41
N ARG A 7 46.26 5.14 -13.72
CA ARG A 7 45.44 5.80 -14.75
C ARG A 7 44.10 5.07 -14.85
N ARG A 8 43.02 5.72 -14.47
CA ARG A 8 41.65 5.26 -14.79
C ARG A 8 41.43 5.50 -16.29
N HIS A 9 41.21 4.41 -17.03
CA HIS A 9 40.71 4.49 -18.41
C HIS A 9 39.24 4.88 -18.38
N ASN A 10 38.96 6.13 -18.73
CA ASN A 10 37.62 6.54 -19.15
C ASN A 10 37.45 6.08 -20.60
N GLY A 11 36.85 4.92 -20.80
CA GLY A 11 36.35 4.52 -22.10
C GLY A 11 35.16 5.45 -22.49
N PRO A 12 34.93 5.66 -23.81
CA PRO A 12 33.83 6.49 -24.24
C PRO A 12 32.51 5.88 -23.75
N GLU A 13 31.74 6.68 -23.01
CA GLU A 13 30.36 6.38 -22.65
C GLU A 13 29.56 6.32 -23.93
N ILE A 14 29.26 5.11 -24.42
CA ILE A 14 28.41 4.92 -25.60
C ILE A 14 27.01 5.31 -25.14
N ALA A 15 26.61 6.55 -25.45
CA ALA A 15 25.23 6.96 -25.32
C ALA A 15 24.38 6.04 -26.21
N MET A 16 23.72 5.06 -25.58
CA MET A 16 22.75 4.21 -26.27
C MET A 16 21.56 5.08 -26.65
N THR A 17 21.59 5.65 -27.85
CA THR A 17 20.43 6.33 -28.41
C THR A 17 19.32 5.30 -28.58
N THR A 18 18.20 5.51 -27.89
CA THR A 18 17.01 4.67 -28.06
C THR A 18 16.59 4.78 -29.52
N PRO A 19 16.42 3.67 -30.26
CA PRO A 19 16.00 3.73 -31.65
C PRO A 19 14.61 4.37 -31.76
N PRO A 20 14.34 5.13 -32.81
CA PRO A 20 13.04 5.74 -33.03
C PRO A 20 11.97 4.66 -33.18
N THR A 21 10.75 4.94 -32.69
CA THR A 21 9.60 4.07 -32.93
C THR A 21 9.20 4.08 -34.39
N LYS A 22 8.65 2.98 -34.93
CA LYS A 22 8.13 2.90 -36.30
C LYS A 22 6.80 3.65 -36.43
N GLU A 23 6.05 3.79 -35.34
CA GLU A 23 4.73 4.39 -35.33
C GLU A 23 4.76 5.70 -34.51
N PRO A 24 4.43 6.86 -35.13
CA PRO A 24 4.57 8.17 -34.48
C PRO A 24 3.82 8.30 -33.16
N GLN A 25 2.68 7.64 -32.99
CA GLN A 25 1.88 7.69 -31.77
C GLN A 25 2.60 7.10 -30.55
N TYR A 26 3.65 6.31 -30.74
CA TYR A 26 4.44 5.71 -29.65
C TYR A 26 5.61 6.58 -29.20
N SER A 27 5.88 7.73 -29.86
CA SER A 27 6.95 8.66 -29.43
C SER A 27 6.76 9.11 -27.98
N LEU A 28 5.51 9.32 -27.55
CA LEU A 28 5.19 9.67 -26.16
C LEU A 28 5.78 8.69 -25.14
N LEU A 29 5.89 7.41 -25.48
CA LEU A 29 6.46 6.39 -24.58
C LEU A 29 7.95 6.64 -24.31
N LEU A 30 8.66 7.12 -25.33
CA LEU A 30 10.08 7.48 -25.24
C LEU A 30 10.26 8.77 -24.44
N ASP A 31 9.42 9.77 -24.65
CA ASP A 31 9.42 11.03 -23.90
C ASP A 31 9.16 10.78 -22.41
N VAL A 32 8.17 9.91 -22.09
CA VAL A 32 7.86 9.50 -20.72
C VAL A 32 9.03 8.75 -20.08
N LYS A 33 9.66 7.82 -20.83
CA LYS A 33 10.85 7.09 -20.37
C LYS A 33 12.02 8.04 -20.08
N GLU A 34 12.28 9.00 -20.97
CA GLU A 34 13.35 9.98 -20.82
C GLU A 34 13.10 10.88 -19.59
N LYS A 35 11.88 11.38 -19.45
CA LYS A 35 11.51 12.31 -18.39
C LYS A 35 11.36 11.67 -17.01
N HIS A 36 10.83 10.44 -16.95
CA HIS A 36 10.41 9.81 -15.69
C HIS A 36 11.11 8.47 -15.40
N GLY A 37 11.91 7.96 -16.34
CA GLY A 37 12.50 6.63 -16.26
C GLY A 37 11.47 5.51 -16.49
N ILE A 38 11.89 4.28 -16.24
CA ILE A 38 11.03 3.09 -16.21
C ILE A 38 10.68 2.79 -14.76
N ALA A 39 9.40 2.60 -14.47
CA ALA A 39 8.96 2.20 -13.13
C ALA A 39 9.57 0.83 -12.75
N ARG A 40 10.09 0.75 -11.52
CA ARG A 40 10.58 -0.50 -10.94
C ARG A 40 9.56 -1.03 -9.95
N LEU A 41 9.33 -2.33 -9.96
CA LEU A 41 8.52 -3.02 -8.96
C LEU A 41 9.21 -2.94 -7.60
N GLY A 42 8.44 -2.92 -6.52
CA GLY A 42 8.95 -3.08 -5.17
C GLY A 42 9.10 -4.55 -4.78
N LEU A 43 9.63 -4.81 -3.60
CA LEU A 43 9.95 -6.17 -3.16
C LEU A 43 8.72 -7.09 -3.16
N MET A 44 7.58 -6.63 -2.61
CA MET A 44 6.34 -7.42 -2.54
C MET A 44 5.72 -7.64 -3.91
N VAL A 45 5.62 -6.57 -4.71
CA VAL A 45 5.03 -6.67 -6.06
C VAL A 45 5.93 -7.45 -7.00
N ASN A 46 7.26 -7.34 -6.85
CA ASN A 46 8.21 -8.15 -7.63
C ASN A 46 8.07 -9.64 -7.31
N GLU A 47 7.88 -10.00 -6.02
CA GLU A 47 7.60 -11.40 -5.65
C GLU A 47 6.30 -11.87 -6.32
N SER A 48 5.21 -11.11 -6.16
CA SER A 48 3.91 -11.45 -6.74
C SER A 48 3.96 -11.57 -8.26
N TRP A 49 4.67 -10.66 -8.93
CA TRP A 49 4.84 -10.70 -10.38
C TRP A 49 5.56 -11.96 -10.87
N ASN A 50 6.55 -12.43 -10.13
CA ASN A 50 7.31 -13.63 -10.49
C ASN A 50 6.59 -14.94 -10.13
N GLN A 51 5.79 -14.95 -9.05
CA GLN A 51 5.11 -16.15 -8.57
C GLN A 51 3.73 -16.33 -9.21
N ASP A 52 2.89 -15.32 -9.17
CA ASP A 52 1.56 -15.28 -9.77
C ASP A 52 1.16 -13.82 -10.10
N PRO A 53 1.40 -13.35 -11.32
CA PRO A 53 1.12 -11.96 -11.72
C PRO A 53 -0.32 -11.48 -11.49
N LYS A 54 -1.29 -12.41 -11.48
CA LYS A 54 -2.71 -12.08 -11.21
C LYS A 54 -2.90 -11.46 -9.83
N ARG A 55 -2.09 -11.85 -8.84
CA ARG A 55 -2.15 -11.29 -7.48
C ARG A 55 -1.93 -9.77 -7.47
N THR A 56 -1.09 -9.27 -8.39
CA THR A 56 -0.88 -7.82 -8.54
C THR A 56 -2.16 -7.08 -8.90
N LEU A 57 -3.04 -7.67 -9.74
CA LEU A 57 -4.34 -7.06 -10.09
C LEU A 57 -5.24 -6.93 -8.85
N PHE A 58 -5.33 -7.98 -8.04
CA PHE A 58 -6.14 -7.97 -6.81
C PHE A 58 -5.64 -6.91 -5.83
N THR A 59 -4.34 -6.86 -5.61
CA THR A 59 -3.71 -5.88 -4.73
C THR A 59 -3.98 -4.45 -5.24
N LEU A 60 -3.71 -4.16 -6.50
CA LEU A 60 -3.92 -2.81 -7.05
C LEU A 60 -5.40 -2.40 -7.07
N ALA A 61 -6.34 -3.35 -7.19
CA ALA A 61 -7.76 -3.07 -7.08
C ALA A 61 -8.17 -2.59 -5.68
N ARG A 62 -7.52 -3.07 -4.60
CA ARG A 62 -7.71 -2.57 -3.23
C ARG A 62 -7.26 -1.11 -3.12
N TYR A 63 -6.11 -0.77 -3.66
CA TYR A 63 -5.63 0.61 -3.71
C TYR A 63 -6.52 1.51 -4.56
N LYS A 64 -7.05 1.00 -5.68
CA LYS A 64 -8.05 1.72 -6.49
C LYS A 64 -9.31 2.01 -5.69
N PHE A 65 -9.78 1.06 -4.88
CA PHE A 65 -10.92 1.29 -3.97
C PHE A 65 -10.63 2.42 -2.99
N VAL A 66 -9.49 2.36 -2.29
CA VAL A 66 -9.05 3.43 -1.36
C VAL A 66 -8.99 4.79 -2.07
N ALA A 67 -8.36 4.84 -3.24
CA ALA A 67 -8.26 6.06 -4.04
C ALA A 67 -9.64 6.66 -4.38
N ARG A 68 -10.64 5.82 -4.65
CA ARG A 68 -12.01 6.27 -4.94
C ARG A 68 -12.76 6.75 -3.69
N MET A 69 -12.59 6.06 -2.56
CA MET A 69 -13.23 6.44 -1.30
C MET A 69 -12.64 7.72 -0.72
N LEU A 70 -11.33 7.93 -0.87
CA LEU A 70 -10.60 9.05 -0.26
C LEU A 70 -10.27 10.19 -1.23
N ALA A 71 -10.77 10.18 -2.45
CA ALA A 71 -10.50 11.22 -3.44
C ALA A 71 -10.82 12.63 -2.90
N GLY A 72 -9.94 13.61 -3.21
CA GLY A 72 -10.11 15.01 -2.84
C GLY A 72 -8.90 15.62 -2.13
N ASP A 73 -9.09 16.81 -1.56
CA ASP A 73 -8.05 17.59 -0.89
C ASP A 73 -7.78 17.08 0.52
N ARG A 74 -7.19 15.88 0.64
CA ARG A 74 -6.93 15.17 1.89
C ARG A 74 -5.46 14.87 2.07
N HIS A 75 -5.00 14.96 3.32
CA HIS A 75 -3.75 14.36 3.77
C HIS A 75 -4.05 12.97 4.34
N VAL A 76 -3.54 11.94 3.71
CA VAL A 76 -3.86 10.53 4.00
C VAL A 76 -2.66 9.82 4.61
N LEU A 77 -2.89 9.03 5.65
CA LEU A 77 -1.91 8.12 6.25
C LEU A 77 -2.10 6.71 5.69
N GLU A 78 -1.05 6.12 5.17
CA GLU A 78 -0.98 4.70 4.87
C GLU A 78 -0.21 3.98 5.98
N VAL A 79 -0.83 2.98 6.60
CA VAL A 79 -0.22 2.15 7.65
C VAL A 79 0.09 0.77 7.11
N GLY A 80 1.36 0.36 7.18
CA GLY A 80 1.84 -0.89 6.61
C GLY A 80 1.95 -0.81 5.09
N CYS A 81 2.71 0.16 4.60
CA CYS A 81 2.81 0.43 3.17
C CYS A 81 3.62 -0.61 2.39
N ALA A 82 4.32 -1.51 3.07
CA ALA A 82 5.27 -2.44 2.47
C ALA A 82 6.15 -1.73 1.42
N ASP A 83 6.18 -2.20 0.17
CA ASP A 83 6.94 -1.58 -0.91
C ASP A 83 6.26 -0.33 -1.54
N ALA A 84 5.10 0.08 -1.03
CA ALA A 84 4.34 1.26 -1.46
C ALA A 84 4.08 1.36 -2.99
N PHE A 85 4.13 0.24 -3.72
CA PHE A 85 3.86 0.26 -5.16
C PHE A 85 2.43 0.68 -5.46
N GLY A 86 1.46 0.14 -4.71
CA GLY A 86 0.05 0.48 -4.84
C GLY A 86 -0.29 1.89 -4.37
N THR A 87 0.48 2.46 -3.45
CA THR A 87 0.32 3.82 -2.91
C THR A 87 0.25 4.88 -4.01
N ARG A 88 0.96 4.65 -5.13
CA ARG A 88 0.95 5.53 -6.29
C ARG A 88 -0.47 5.75 -6.86
N ILE A 89 -1.35 4.77 -6.75
CA ILE A 89 -2.75 4.89 -7.18
C ILE A 89 -3.52 5.85 -6.27
N VAL A 90 -3.23 5.83 -4.96
CA VAL A 90 -3.87 6.74 -4.00
C VAL A 90 -3.31 8.16 -4.16
N GLN A 91 -1.99 8.31 -4.34
CA GLN A 91 -1.34 9.62 -4.53
C GLN A 91 -1.96 10.47 -5.64
N GLN A 92 -2.43 9.87 -6.73
CA GLN A 92 -3.05 10.64 -7.82
C GLN A 92 -4.48 11.13 -7.52
N ALA A 93 -5.10 10.62 -6.44
CA ALA A 93 -6.48 10.92 -6.08
C ALA A 93 -6.60 11.84 -4.87
N VAL A 94 -5.53 12.00 -4.07
CA VAL A 94 -5.52 12.79 -2.83
C VAL A 94 -4.43 13.86 -2.88
N LYS A 95 -4.47 14.83 -1.98
CA LYS A 95 -3.49 15.92 -1.91
C LYS A 95 -2.10 15.45 -1.48
N LYS A 96 -2.04 14.58 -0.46
CA LYS A 96 -0.79 14.11 0.12
C LYS A 96 -0.97 12.73 0.73
N VAL A 97 0.05 11.88 0.59
CA VAL A 97 0.17 10.60 1.31
C VAL A 97 1.42 10.63 2.17
N THR A 98 1.27 10.27 3.44
CA THR A 98 2.34 9.88 4.35
C THR A 98 2.21 8.38 4.57
N ALA A 99 3.26 7.63 4.35
CA ALA A 99 3.27 6.18 4.46
C ALA A 99 4.20 5.73 5.59
N VAL A 100 3.80 4.71 6.32
CA VAL A 100 4.64 4.12 7.37
C VAL A 100 4.63 2.60 7.24
N ASP A 101 5.77 2.01 7.58
CA ASP A 101 5.90 0.58 7.77
C ASP A 101 6.79 0.30 8.98
N PHE A 102 6.53 -0.78 9.70
CA PHE A 102 7.36 -1.13 10.87
C PHE A 102 8.71 -1.74 10.44
N ASP A 103 8.79 -2.31 9.22
CA ASP A 103 10.01 -2.95 8.73
C ASP A 103 10.89 -1.95 7.96
N PRO A 104 12.11 -1.67 8.45
CA PRO A 104 13.04 -0.77 7.77
C PRO A 104 13.47 -1.25 6.38
N LEU A 105 13.37 -2.55 6.07
CA LEU A 105 13.68 -3.09 4.75
C LEU A 105 12.76 -2.49 3.68
N PHE A 106 11.45 -2.46 3.93
CA PHE A 106 10.49 -1.90 2.99
C PHE A 106 10.66 -0.40 2.84
N VAL A 107 10.84 0.32 3.95
CA VAL A 107 11.06 1.78 3.90
C VAL A 107 12.33 2.13 3.11
N ALA A 108 13.40 1.34 3.23
CA ALA A 108 14.62 1.53 2.45
C ALA A 108 14.37 1.27 0.95
N ASP A 109 13.67 0.19 0.59
CA ASP A 109 13.29 -0.14 -0.78
C ASP A 109 12.45 0.98 -1.42
N VAL A 110 11.45 1.50 -0.70
CA VAL A 110 10.63 2.63 -1.17
C VAL A 110 11.48 3.86 -1.44
N LYS A 111 12.37 4.23 -0.51
CA LYS A 111 13.25 5.40 -0.66
C LYS A 111 14.20 5.27 -1.85
N GLU A 112 14.77 4.08 -2.08
CA GLU A 112 15.65 3.82 -3.22
C GLU A 112 14.94 3.95 -4.57
N ARG A 113 13.66 3.54 -4.63
CA ARG A 113 12.85 3.53 -5.86
C ARG A 113 12.01 4.78 -6.08
N MET A 114 12.00 5.69 -5.11
CA MET A 114 11.11 6.86 -5.14
C MET A 114 11.32 7.69 -6.39
N ASN A 115 10.26 7.87 -7.15
CA ASN A 115 10.29 8.72 -8.32
C ASN A 115 10.15 10.20 -7.88
N PRO A 116 11.09 11.09 -8.25
CA PRO A 116 11.03 12.50 -7.86
C PRO A 116 9.79 13.24 -8.35
N ASN A 117 9.11 12.74 -9.37
CA ASN A 117 7.85 13.32 -9.84
C ASN A 117 6.63 12.96 -8.96
N TRP A 118 6.79 11.97 -8.07
CA TRP A 118 5.75 11.46 -7.18
C TRP A 118 6.31 11.25 -5.78
N PRO A 119 6.85 12.33 -5.17
CA PRO A 119 7.44 12.23 -3.84
C PRO A 119 6.36 11.90 -2.81
N MET A 120 6.71 11.11 -1.81
CA MET A 120 5.89 10.90 -0.62
C MET A 120 6.77 10.86 0.62
N GLU A 121 6.18 11.18 1.75
CA GLU A 121 6.81 10.96 3.04
C GLU A 121 6.70 9.47 3.38
N VAL A 122 7.84 8.82 3.66
CA VAL A 122 7.86 7.44 4.11
C VAL A 122 8.85 7.29 5.27
N SER A 123 8.41 6.61 6.34
CA SER A 123 9.23 6.41 7.54
C SER A 123 8.96 5.07 8.21
N VAL A 124 9.96 4.60 8.96
CA VAL A 124 9.80 3.44 9.82
C VAL A 124 8.97 3.86 11.04
N HIS A 125 7.87 3.16 11.28
CA HIS A 125 7.02 3.37 12.45
C HIS A 125 6.21 2.11 12.76
N ASP A 126 6.26 1.67 14.02
CA ASP A 126 5.39 0.61 14.52
C ASP A 126 4.16 1.24 15.19
N MET A 127 2.99 0.95 14.65
CA MET A 127 1.72 1.44 15.23
C MET A 127 1.44 0.87 16.63
N LEU A 128 2.17 -0.16 17.06
CA LEU A 128 2.08 -0.66 18.42
C LEU A 128 2.86 0.19 19.42
N ASP A 129 3.79 1.01 18.99
CA ASP A 129 4.56 1.93 19.84
C ASP A 129 3.81 3.25 20.14
N GLY A 130 2.86 3.63 19.27
CA GLY A 130 2.08 4.84 19.41
C GLY A 130 1.49 5.33 18.09
N PRO A 131 0.72 6.45 18.11
CA PRO A 131 0.22 7.06 16.89
C PRO A 131 1.36 7.73 16.10
N VAL A 132 1.21 7.77 14.77
CA VAL A 132 2.09 8.58 13.90
C VAL A 132 1.95 10.04 14.28
N VAL A 133 3.08 10.76 14.35
CA VAL A 133 3.09 12.21 14.61
C VAL A 133 2.47 12.94 13.42
N GLY A 134 1.45 13.74 13.70
CA GLY A 134 0.71 14.51 12.71
C GLY A 134 -0.79 14.34 12.86
N THR A 135 -1.52 14.97 11.95
CA THR A 135 -2.98 14.88 11.90
C THR A 135 -3.39 14.62 10.45
N PHE A 136 -4.21 13.61 10.24
CA PHE A 136 -4.59 13.12 8.93
C PHE A 136 -6.11 13.18 8.74
N ASP A 137 -6.55 13.50 7.51
CA ASP A 137 -7.97 13.53 7.15
C ASP A 137 -8.52 12.12 6.93
N ALA A 138 -7.63 11.18 6.61
CA ALA A 138 -7.97 9.77 6.50
C ALA A 138 -6.75 8.89 6.78
N ALA A 139 -7.00 7.63 7.15
CA ALA A 139 -5.98 6.58 7.18
C ALA A 139 -6.49 5.32 6.51
N TYR A 140 -5.57 4.53 5.96
CA TYR A 140 -5.89 3.18 5.52
C TYR A 140 -4.78 2.20 5.87
N ALA A 141 -5.18 0.95 6.11
CA ALA A 141 -4.30 -0.19 6.32
C ALA A 141 -4.86 -1.38 5.53
N LEU A 142 -4.11 -1.87 4.56
CA LEU A 142 -4.48 -3.00 3.71
C LEU A 142 -3.49 -4.13 3.95
N ASP A 143 -4.02 -5.32 4.20
CA ASP A 143 -3.20 -6.52 4.45
C ASP A 143 -2.24 -6.34 5.66
N VAL A 144 -2.72 -5.74 6.75
CA VAL A 144 -1.95 -5.49 7.98
C VAL A 144 -2.62 -6.09 9.21
N LEU A 145 -3.93 -5.85 9.39
CA LEU A 145 -4.63 -6.18 10.63
C LEU A 145 -4.66 -7.69 10.92
N GLU A 146 -4.65 -8.52 9.89
CA GLU A 146 -4.55 -9.98 9.99
C GLU A 146 -3.23 -10.47 10.59
N HIS A 147 -2.18 -9.64 10.52
CA HIS A 147 -0.87 -9.93 11.10
C HIS A 147 -0.73 -9.43 12.55
N ILE A 148 -1.66 -8.60 13.02
CA ILE A 148 -1.66 -8.07 14.38
C ILE A 148 -2.39 -9.05 15.29
N GLY A 149 -1.68 -9.59 16.28
CA GLY A 149 -2.28 -10.53 17.23
C GLY A 149 -3.48 -9.93 17.98
N ALA A 150 -4.48 -10.73 18.29
CA ALA A 150 -5.74 -10.28 18.91
C ALA A 150 -5.55 -9.44 20.18
N LYS A 151 -4.51 -9.69 20.97
CA LYS A 151 -4.16 -8.91 22.18
C LYS A 151 -3.71 -7.48 21.87
N ASP A 152 -3.14 -7.24 20.70
CA ASP A 152 -2.56 -5.98 20.28
C ASP A 152 -3.49 -5.21 19.29
N GLU A 153 -4.54 -5.85 18.79
CA GLU A 153 -5.50 -5.28 17.82
C GLU A 153 -6.08 -3.94 18.29
N HIS A 154 -6.51 -3.89 19.56
CA HIS A 154 -7.06 -2.66 20.12
C HIS A 154 -6.05 -1.51 20.05
N ARG A 155 -4.81 -1.77 20.45
CA ARG A 155 -3.74 -0.77 20.45
C ARG A 155 -3.42 -0.29 19.04
N PHE A 156 -3.32 -1.20 18.08
CA PHE A 156 -3.09 -0.87 16.68
C PHE A 156 -4.19 0.05 16.13
N ILE A 157 -5.45 -0.33 16.30
CA ILE A 157 -6.60 0.46 15.78
C ILE A 157 -6.67 1.80 16.50
N ALA A 158 -6.54 1.83 17.83
CA ALA A 158 -6.59 3.06 18.63
C ALA A 158 -5.49 4.05 18.22
N ASN A 159 -4.26 3.60 18.01
CA ASN A 159 -3.16 4.45 17.57
C ASN A 159 -3.39 4.98 16.14
N THR A 160 -3.94 4.15 15.23
CA THR A 160 -4.33 4.61 13.89
C THR A 160 -5.37 5.72 13.96
N ILE A 161 -6.39 5.57 14.79
CA ILE A 161 -7.47 6.55 14.97
C ILE A 161 -6.97 7.82 15.66
N ALA A 162 -6.06 7.70 16.62
CA ALA A 162 -5.49 8.85 17.32
C ALA A 162 -4.75 9.83 16.38
N ALA A 163 -4.24 9.34 15.25
CA ALA A 163 -3.63 10.16 14.21
C ALA A 163 -4.65 10.90 13.30
N LEU A 164 -5.96 10.60 13.42
CA LEU A 164 -6.98 11.21 12.57
C LEU A 164 -7.56 12.50 13.16
N THR A 165 -8.05 13.38 12.27
CA THR A 165 -8.96 14.49 12.65
C THR A 165 -10.25 13.96 13.26
N SER A 166 -11.06 14.84 13.87
CA SER A 166 -12.40 14.47 14.40
C SER A 166 -13.31 13.88 13.32
N GLU A 167 -13.22 14.38 12.09
CA GLU A 167 -14.00 13.96 10.92
C GLU A 167 -13.25 12.90 10.07
N GLY A 168 -12.15 12.38 10.58
CA GLY A 168 -11.26 11.48 9.85
C GLY A 168 -11.94 10.17 9.47
N ILE A 169 -11.58 9.67 8.29
CA ILE A 169 -12.06 8.40 7.73
C ILE A 169 -10.97 7.35 7.90
N ALA A 170 -11.35 6.15 8.34
CA ALA A 170 -10.45 5.00 8.34
C ALA A 170 -10.93 3.93 7.36
N ILE A 171 -9.99 3.34 6.60
CA ILE A 171 -10.26 2.18 5.75
C ILE A 171 -9.33 1.05 6.19
N PHE A 172 -9.90 -0.07 6.57
CA PHE A 172 -9.17 -1.29 6.85
C PHE A 172 -9.54 -2.37 5.84
N GLY A 173 -8.54 -3.09 5.35
CA GLY A 173 -8.75 -4.22 4.45
C GLY A 173 -7.96 -5.43 4.91
N MET A 174 -8.55 -6.62 4.83
CA MET A 174 -7.93 -7.88 5.23
C MET A 174 -8.55 -9.08 4.51
N PRO A 175 -7.81 -10.19 4.33
CA PRO A 175 -8.39 -11.45 3.90
C PRO A 175 -9.48 -11.92 4.86
N SER A 176 -10.56 -12.49 4.32
CA SER A 176 -11.62 -13.04 5.15
C SER A 176 -11.16 -14.30 5.89
N LEU A 177 -11.77 -14.59 7.04
CA LEU A 177 -11.56 -15.85 7.77
C LEU A 177 -11.92 -17.06 6.91
N GLU A 178 -13.01 -16.96 6.15
CA GLU A 178 -13.53 -18.01 5.30
C GLU A 178 -12.54 -18.37 4.17
N SER A 179 -11.80 -17.39 3.65
CA SER A 179 -10.81 -17.62 2.60
C SER A 179 -9.53 -18.33 3.07
N GLN A 180 -9.29 -18.41 4.39
CA GLN A 180 -8.04 -18.95 4.93
C GLN A 180 -7.84 -20.44 4.64
N SER A 181 -8.91 -21.19 4.34
CA SER A 181 -8.81 -22.57 3.83
C SER A 181 -7.99 -22.67 2.54
N HIS A 182 -8.04 -21.63 1.72
CA HIS A 182 -7.36 -21.52 0.41
C HIS A 182 -6.05 -20.71 0.45
N ALA A 183 -5.69 -20.16 1.62
CA ALA A 183 -4.48 -19.36 1.77
C ALA A 183 -3.20 -20.17 1.56
N SER A 184 -2.15 -19.53 1.06
CA SER A 184 -0.83 -20.13 0.90
C SER A 184 -0.23 -20.55 2.25
N PRO A 185 0.74 -21.47 2.28
CA PRO A 185 1.42 -21.82 3.53
C PRO A 185 2.05 -20.61 4.24
N GLN A 186 2.64 -19.69 3.50
CA GLN A 186 3.21 -18.46 4.07
C GLN A 186 2.11 -17.56 4.67
N SER A 187 1.02 -17.35 3.95
CA SER A 187 -0.13 -16.59 4.46
C SER A 187 -0.67 -17.20 5.76
N LYS A 188 -0.83 -18.53 5.81
CA LYS A 188 -1.32 -19.22 7.02
C LYS A 188 -0.42 -19.02 8.25
N VAL A 189 0.88 -18.86 8.06
CA VAL A 189 1.82 -18.56 9.16
C VAL A 189 1.66 -17.12 9.65
N GLY A 190 1.46 -16.16 8.74
CA GLY A 190 1.36 -14.73 9.07
C GLY A 190 -0.04 -14.27 9.48
N HIS A 191 -1.09 -14.93 9.01
CA HIS A 191 -2.49 -14.52 9.25
C HIS A 191 -2.99 -15.06 10.59
N VAL A 192 -2.72 -14.34 11.66
CA VAL A 192 -3.03 -14.74 13.04
C VAL A 192 -4.36 -14.18 13.54
N ASN A 193 -5.00 -13.25 12.80
CA ASN A 193 -6.19 -12.53 13.25
C ASN A 193 -7.18 -12.20 12.12
N CYS A 194 -7.36 -13.13 11.17
CA CYS A 194 -8.41 -12.99 10.17
C CYS A 194 -9.80 -13.05 10.82
N LYS A 195 -10.75 -12.33 10.24
CA LYS A 195 -12.13 -12.21 10.75
C LYS A 195 -13.15 -12.57 9.68
N SER A 196 -14.32 -13.04 10.13
CA SER A 196 -15.52 -13.01 9.31
C SER A 196 -15.99 -11.58 9.07
N GLY A 197 -16.81 -11.34 8.05
CA GLY A 197 -17.32 -10.00 7.76
C GLY A 197 -18.05 -9.36 8.94
N ASP A 198 -18.86 -10.13 9.66
CA ASP A 198 -19.60 -9.64 10.83
C ASP A 198 -18.70 -9.33 12.03
N GLU A 199 -17.66 -10.13 12.26
CA GLU A 199 -16.68 -9.86 13.31
C GLU A 199 -15.85 -8.62 12.99
N PHE A 200 -15.44 -8.47 11.74
CA PHE A 200 -14.69 -7.32 11.30
C PHE A 200 -15.51 -6.03 11.45
N LYS A 201 -16.77 -6.06 11.03
CA LYS A 201 -17.69 -4.94 11.24
C LYS A 201 -17.83 -4.58 12.72
N ARG A 202 -18.13 -5.57 13.58
CA ARG A 202 -18.26 -5.34 15.04
C ARG A 202 -16.96 -4.81 15.66
N THR A 203 -15.80 -5.22 15.17
CA THR A 203 -14.51 -4.71 15.62
C THR A 203 -14.40 -3.21 15.34
N LEU A 204 -14.72 -2.75 14.12
CA LEU A 204 -14.65 -1.34 13.75
C LEU A 204 -15.74 -0.50 14.41
N GLU A 205 -16.93 -1.05 14.64
CA GLU A 205 -18.06 -0.38 15.33
C GLU A 205 -17.74 -0.04 16.80
N ARG A 206 -16.71 -0.62 17.40
CA ARG A 206 -16.23 -0.21 18.73
C ARG A 206 -15.62 1.19 18.73
N TYR A 207 -15.13 1.65 17.60
CA TYR A 207 -14.38 2.90 17.46
C TYR A 207 -15.09 3.96 16.62
N PHE A 208 -16.04 3.55 15.76
CA PHE A 208 -16.74 4.43 14.84
C PHE A 208 -18.25 4.26 14.94
N HIS A 209 -18.96 5.35 14.72
CA HIS A 209 -20.42 5.31 14.67
C HIS A 209 -20.97 4.73 13.36
N SER A 210 -20.26 4.92 12.25
CA SER A 210 -20.68 4.46 10.93
C SER A 210 -19.62 3.55 10.31
N VAL A 211 -19.97 2.32 10.01
CA VAL A 211 -19.09 1.33 9.37
C VAL A 211 -19.80 0.72 8.17
N PHE A 212 -19.22 0.92 6.99
CA PHE A 212 -19.70 0.39 5.72
C PHE A 212 -18.77 -0.75 5.27
N MET A 213 -19.35 -1.94 5.11
CA MET A 213 -18.60 -3.12 4.71
C MET A 213 -18.72 -3.38 3.22
N PHE A 214 -17.58 -3.75 2.63
CA PHE A 214 -17.48 -4.20 1.25
C PHE A 214 -16.77 -5.54 1.21
N SER A 215 -17.11 -6.32 0.20
CA SER A 215 -16.51 -7.62 -0.08
C SER A 215 -15.75 -7.56 -1.38
N MET A 216 -14.77 -8.42 -1.54
CA MET A 216 -13.98 -8.46 -2.76
C MET A 216 -13.71 -9.90 -3.18
N ASN A 217 -13.95 -10.18 -4.46
CA ASN A 217 -13.52 -11.40 -5.15
C ASN A 217 -12.70 -10.97 -6.36
N ASP A 218 -11.49 -11.49 -6.47
CA ASP A 218 -10.49 -11.04 -7.42
C ASP A 218 -10.33 -9.50 -7.36
N GLU A 219 -10.48 -8.78 -8.47
CA GLU A 219 -10.43 -7.31 -8.53
C GLU A 219 -11.78 -6.62 -8.35
N VAL A 220 -12.88 -7.39 -8.18
CA VAL A 220 -14.25 -6.84 -8.10
C VAL A 220 -14.63 -6.57 -6.65
N VAL A 221 -14.91 -5.30 -6.35
CA VAL A 221 -15.45 -4.87 -5.06
C VAL A 221 -16.97 -4.81 -5.15
N HIS A 222 -17.65 -5.39 -4.17
CA HIS A 222 -19.12 -5.48 -4.07
C HIS A 222 -19.60 -5.45 -2.62
N THR A 223 -20.92 -5.42 -2.42
CA THR A 223 -21.58 -5.52 -1.11
C THR A 223 -22.26 -6.89 -0.90
N GLY A 224 -21.72 -7.92 -1.55
CA GLY A 224 -22.31 -9.25 -1.55
C GLY A 224 -22.10 -10.04 -0.25
N PHE A 225 -22.50 -11.30 -0.28
CA PHE A 225 -22.49 -12.22 0.84
C PHE A 225 -21.06 -12.50 1.33
N TYR A 226 -20.70 -12.01 2.51
CA TYR A 226 -19.33 -12.05 3.05
C TYR A 226 -18.69 -13.45 3.09
N PRO A 227 -19.40 -14.53 3.46
CA PRO A 227 -18.80 -15.86 3.50
C PRO A 227 -18.26 -16.37 2.16
N MET A 228 -18.64 -15.74 1.04
CA MET A 228 -18.10 -16.07 -0.28
C MET A 228 -16.94 -15.16 -0.72
N ALA A 229 -16.64 -14.12 0.04
CA ALA A 229 -15.58 -13.17 -0.28
C ALA A 229 -14.23 -13.66 0.21
N HIS A 230 -13.17 -13.46 -0.59
CA HIS A 230 -11.83 -13.75 -0.12
C HIS A 230 -11.18 -12.56 0.59
N TYR A 231 -11.70 -11.35 0.41
CA TYR A 231 -11.18 -10.14 1.01
C TYR A 231 -12.30 -9.23 1.49
N LEU A 232 -12.10 -8.55 2.60
CA LEU A 232 -13.04 -7.64 3.23
C LEU A 232 -12.45 -6.23 3.31
N LEU A 233 -13.29 -5.22 3.09
CA LEU A 233 -12.95 -3.82 3.26
C LEU A 233 -13.99 -3.16 4.17
N GLY A 234 -13.54 -2.45 5.20
CA GLY A 234 -14.36 -1.66 6.08
C GLY A 234 -14.02 -0.18 5.95
N VAL A 235 -15.01 0.65 5.55
CA VAL A 235 -14.91 2.11 5.58
C VAL A 235 -15.61 2.60 6.83
N ALA A 236 -14.89 3.31 7.70
CA ALA A 236 -15.34 3.71 9.03
C ALA A 236 -15.23 5.23 9.21
N CYS A 237 -16.31 5.86 9.67
CA CYS A 237 -16.46 7.30 9.80
C CYS A 237 -17.05 7.67 11.16
N HIS A 238 -16.86 8.93 11.56
CA HIS A 238 -17.41 9.48 12.81
C HIS A 238 -16.89 8.69 14.03
N ARG A 239 -15.62 8.93 14.38
CA ARG A 239 -14.99 8.30 15.54
C ARG A 239 -15.79 8.52 16.84
N ARG A 240 -15.80 7.52 17.69
CA ARG A 240 -16.44 7.57 19.02
C ARG A 240 -15.61 8.37 20.03
#